data_295acb1363df09761247a5f665e9b1c6
#
_entry.id   295acb1363df09761247a5f665e9b1c6
#
_cell.length_a   1.000
_cell.length_b   1.000
_cell.length_c   1.000
_cell.angle_alpha   90.00
_cell.angle_beta   90.00
_cell.angle_gamma   90.00
#
_symmetry.space_group_name_H-M   'P 1'
#
loop_
_entity.id
_entity.type
_entity.pdbx_description
1 polymer ?
#
loop_
_entity_poly.entity_id
_entity_poly.type
_entity_poly.pdbx_seq_one_letter_code
_entity_poly.pdbx_strand_id
1 'polypeptide(L)'
;NHSESLMAWQFDELSGGSHTLAGGDGHVLGACFQARFYEITIPGDPVAPIIEEANYGGNAYGWTYPNEYLRSLYDKDKDKRLQFYFYPDTLYGNNPASVYYEKKLPGDPPYSTQLRQYTWSLMKYRDLSKPAKRALSYKPFIAYRLADTYILGAEAHWRKGNTEKALEYLNAIRLRAGLEEATTIDLQTIMDEYARELCFEGKRWFFLKRIGKLVEQ
;
A
#
# COMPACT_ATOMS: atom_id res chain seq x y z
N ASN A 1 13.61 2.03 -14.84
CA ASN A 1 13.25 1.02 -15.83
C ASN A 1 12.74 -0.23 -15.09
N HIS A 2 11.46 -0.33 -14.95
CA HIS A 2 10.86 -1.43 -14.20
C HIS A 2 10.42 -2.51 -15.20
N SER A 3 11.11 -3.62 -15.22
CA SER A 3 10.82 -4.77 -16.10
C SER A 3 9.39 -5.33 -15.91
N GLU A 4 8.76 -5.04 -14.79
CA GLU A 4 7.39 -5.45 -14.50
C GLU A 4 6.32 -4.40 -14.88
N SER A 5 6.69 -3.17 -15.23
CA SER A 5 5.77 -2.10 -15.59
C SER A 5 5.32 -2.23 -17.03
N LEU A 6 4.01 -2.39 -17.27
CA LEU A 6 3.43 -2.46 -18.60
C LEU A 6 2.92 -1.08 -19.07
N MET A 7 2.39 -0.28 -18.15
CA MET A 7 1.91 1.06 -18.42
C MET A 7 2.08 1.93 -17.18
N ALA A 8 2.61 3.13 -17.35
CA ALA A 8 2.74 4.12 -16.30
C ALA A 8 2.27 5.50 -16.77
N TRP A 9 1.62 6.23 -15.86
CA TRP A 9 1.35 7.65 -16.03
C TRP A 9 2.59 8.43 -15.63
N GLN A 10 3.07 9.29 -16.53
CA GLN A 10 4.21 10.15 -16.29
C GLN A 10 3.72 11.48 -15.73
N PHE A 11 4.44 12.00 -14.76
CA PHE A 11 4.25 13.33 -14.20
C PHE A 11 5.56 14.09 -14.30
N ASP A 12 5.47 15.38 -14.57
CA ASP A 12 6.63 16.24 -14.76
C ASP A 12 6.35 17.61 -14.13
N GLU A 13 7.34 18.14 -13.43
CA GLU A 13 7.25 19.46 -12.81
C GLU A 13 7.10 20.58 -13.82
N LEU A 14 7.61 20.39 -15.04
CA LEU A 14 7.64 21.40 -16.09
C LEU A 14 6.42 21.41 -17.01
N SER A 15 5.79 20.24 -17.21
CA SER A 15 4.72 20.08 -18.21
C SER A 15 3.32 20.25 -17.65
N GLY A 16 3.15 20.42 -16.35
CA GLY A 16 1.83 20.44 -15.72
C GLY A 16 1.13 19.07 -15.81
N GLY A 17 -0.15 19.03 -15.77
CA GLY A 17 -0.91 17.76 -15.79
C GLY A 17 -1.34 17.34 -14.41
N SER A 18 -1.63 18.30 -13.62
CA SER A 18 -1.74 18.18 -12.20
C SER A 18 -3.14 18.14 -11.66
N HIS A 19 -3.18 17.71 -10.43
CA HIS A 19 -4.31 17.85 -9.56
C HIS A 19 -4.26 19.19 -8.81
N THR A 20 -5.11 20.12 -9.17
CA THR A 20 -5.14 21.50 -8.61
C THR A 20 -5.53 21.60 -7.13
N LEU A 21 -6.07 20.53 -6.53
CA LEU A 21 -6.55 20.55 -5.14
C LEU A 21 -5.47 20.78 -4.08
N ALA A 22 -4.21 20.58 -4.42
CA ALA A 22 -3.11 20.72 -3.46
C ALA A 22 -2.17 21.91 -3.76
N GLY A 23 -2.59 22.82 -4.65
CA GLY A 23 -1.84 24.07 -4.92
C GLY A 23 -0.56 23.89 -5.72
N GLY A 24 -0.50 22.92 -6.63
CA GLY A 24 0.65 22.69 -7.48
C GLY A 24 0.47 21.54 -8.46
N ASP A 25 1.47 21.23 -9.24
CA ASP A 25 1.50 20.16 -10.22
C ASP A 25 1.92 18.82 -9.60
N GLY A 26 1.47 17.69 -10.15
CA GLY A 26 1.75 16.35 -9.64
C GLY A 26 0.49 15.61 -9.14
N HIS A 27 0.67 14.48 -8.45
CA HIS A 27 -0.42 13.71 -7.88
C HIS A 27 -0.30 13.56 -6.36
N VAL A 28 -1.42 13.27 -5.69
CA VAL A 28 -1.52 13.13 -4.23
C VAL A 28 -1.69 11.68 -3.75
N LEU A 29 -1.47 10.69 -4.62
CA LEU A 29 -1.72 9.29 -4.29
C LEU A 29 -0.97 8.84 -3.04
N GLY A 30 0.31 9.19 -2.90
CA GLY A 30 1.07 8.91 -1.69
C GLY A 30 0.42 9.52 -0.45
N ALA A 31 0.07 10.80 -0.52
CA ALA A 31 -0.56 11.50 0.60
C ALA A 31 -1.91 10.88 1.00
N CYS A 32 -2.74 10.48 0.03
CA CYS A 32 -4.04 9.87 0.30
C CYS A 32 -3.94 8.56 1.10
N PHE A 33 -2.94 7.75 0.81
CA PHE A 33 -2.79 6.39 1.35
C PHE A 33 -1.78 6.29 2.50
N GLN A 34 -1.10 7.37 2.85
CA GLN A 34 -0.15 7.41 3.94
C GLN A 34 -0.80 7.97 5.21
N ALA A 35 -0.44 7.39 6.36
CA ALA A 35 -0.94 7.81 7.66
C ALA A 35 -0.35 9.17 8.08
N ARG A 36 -1.12 9.93 8.85
CA ARG A 36 -0.71 11.24 9.38
C ARG A 36 0.10 11.08 10.66
N PHE A 37 1.23 10.42 10.60
CA PHE A 37 2.07 10.13 11.77
C PHE A 37 2.44 11.38 12.57
N TYR A 38 2.58 12.54 11.91
CA TYR A 38 2.88 13.82 12.56
C TYR A 38 1.73 14.38 13.41
N GLU A 39 0.54 13.78 13.37
CA GLU A 39 -0.59 14.12 14.22
C GLU A 39 -0.78 13.14 15.39
N ILE A 40 0.09 12.15 15.56
CA ILE A 40 0.03 11.24 16.70
C ILE A 40 0.20 12.04 17.98
N THR A 41 -0.70 11.80 18.92
CA THR A 41 -0.62 12.35 20.26
C THR A 41 -0.49 11.22 21.27
N ILE A 42 0.45 11.35 22.21
CA ILE A 42 0.67 10.37 23.28
C ILE A 42 0.47 11.07 24.62
N PRO A 43 -0.37 10.52 25.51
CA PRO A 43 -0.57 11.10 26.84
C PRO A 43 0.78 11.27 27.57
N GLY A 44 1.04 12.47 28.08
CA GLY A 44 2.27 12.82 28.77
C GLY A 44 3.43 13.28 27.86
N ASP A 45 3.26 13.25 26.55
CA ASP A 45 4.19 13.90 25.63
C ASP A 45 3.69 15.34 25.31
N PRO A 46 4.52 16.37 25.51
CA PRO A 46 4.11 17.75 25.26
C PRO A 46 3.93 18.08 23.77
N VAL A 47 4.45 17.25 22.88
CA VAL A 47 4.43 17.45 21.42
C VAL A 47 4.14 16.15 20.68
N ALA A 48 3.80 16.26 19.39
CA ALA A 48 3.73 15.06 18.54
C ALA A 48 5.12 14.39 18.43
N PRO A 49 5.23 13.07 18.65
CA PRO A 49 6.51 12.36 18.62
C PRO A 49 7.13 12.26 17.22
N ILE A 50 6.31 12.44 16.19
CA ILE A 50 6.74 12.42 14.78
C ILE A 50 6.48 13.78 14.15
N ILE A 51 7.49 14.34 13.49
CA ILE A 51 7.36 15.52 12.63
C ILE A 51 7.23 15.10 11.17
N GLU A 52 6.70 16.00 10.33
CA GLU A 52 6.60 15.78 8.89
C GLU A 52 7.97 15.52 8.28
N GLU A 53 8.16 14.31 7.76
CA GLU A 53 9.38 13.88 7.10
C GLU A 53 9.05 12.95 5.96
N ALA A 54 9.79 13.04 4.84
CA ALA A 54 9.53 12.22 3.65
C ALA A 54 9.59 10.71 3.94
N ASN A 55 10.43 10.28 4.89
CA ASN A 55 10.51 8.90 5.35
C ASN A 55 9.20 8.40 5.95
N TYR A 56 8.46 9.26 6.65
CA TYR A 56 7.16 8.99 7.24
C TYR A 56 5.98 9.46 6.40
N GLY A 57 6.19 9.65 5.08
CA GLY A 57 5.14 10.06 4.15
C GLY A 57 4.97 11.56 3.97
N GLY A 58 5.69 12.38 4.71
CA GLY A 58 5.60 13.83 4.66
C GLY A 58 4.20 14.32 5.01
N ASN A 59 3.68 15.32 4.30
CA ASN A 59 2.31 15.79 4.45
C ASN A 59 1.33 14.75 3.88
N ALA A 60 0.85 13.87 4.76
CA ALA A 60 -0.07 12.78 4.45
C ALA A 60 -1.52 13.17 4.80
N TYR A 61 -2.48 12.60 4.10
CA TYR A 61 -3.91 12.87 4.33
C TYR A 61 -4.60 11.79 5.15
N GLY A 62 -4.11 10.56 5.15
CA GLY A 62 -4.67 9.43 5.90
C GLY A 62 -6.14 9.17 5.53
N TRP A 63 -6.50 9.28 4.23
CA TRP A 63 -7.88 9.10 3.81
C TRP A 63 -8.31 7.64 3.76
N THR A 64 -7.35 6.76 3.52
CA THR A 64 -7.61 5.32 3.44
C THR A 64 -6.48 4.52 4.07
N TYR A 65 -6.83 3.41 4.66
CA TYR A 65 -5.91 2.48 5.30
C TYR A 65 -6.42 1.03 5.12
N PRO A 66 -5.54 0.03 5.27
CA PRO A 66 -5.95 -1.37 5.14
C PRO A 66 -6.95 -1.75 6.23
N ASN A 67 -8.06 -2.35 5.82
CA ASN A 67 -9.03 -2.92 6.74
C ASN A 67 -8.49 -4.23 7.36
N GLU A 68 -9.24 -4.78 8.32
CA GLU A 68 -8.85 -6.00 9.02
C GLU A 68 -8.70 -7.20 8.08
N TYR A 69 -9.61 -7.34 7.11
CA TYR A 69 -9.51 -8.39 6.09
C TYR A 69 -8.16 -8.35 5.37
N LEU A 70 -7.77 -7.20 4.80
CA LEU A 70 -6.50 -7.09 4.09
C LEU A 70 -5.31 -7.38 5.00
N ARG A 71 -5.34 -6.89 6.25
CA ARG A 71 -4.26 -7.13 7.22
C ARG A 71 -4.12 -8.61 7.58
N SER A 72 -5.25 -9.32 7.74
CA SER A 72 -5.26 -10.74 8.10
C SER A 72 -4.72 -11.66 6.99
N LEU A 73 -4.69 -11.18 5.74
CA LEU A 73 -4.19 -11.95 4.61
C LEU A 73 -2.66 -12.10 4.59
N TYR A 74 -1.92 -11.19 5.26
CA TYR A 74 -0.45 -11.23 5.24
C TYR A 74 0.10 -12.14 6.34
N ASP A 75 0.93 -13.09 5.95
CA ASP A 75 1.81 -13.81 6.88
C ASP A 75 2.94 -12.85 7.31
N LYS A 76 2.96 -12.49 8.61
CA LYS A 76 3.91 -11.51 9.15
C LYS A 76 5.36 -11.96 9.07
N ASP A 77 5.60 -13.25 9.09
CA ASP A 77 6.94 -13.83 9.12
C ASP A 77 7.48 -14.13 7.72
N LYS A 78 6.59 -14.47 6.77
CA LYS A 78 6.97 -14.97 5.45
C LYS A 78 6.72 -14.00 4.31
N ASP A 79 5.59 -13.26 4.34
CA ASP A 79 5.18 -12.39 3.24
C ASP A 79 6.01 -11.11 3.20
N LYS A 80 7.03 -11.09 2.36
CA LYS A 80 7.93 -9.94 2.19
C LYS A 80 7.22 -8.66 1.77
N ARG A 81 6.04 -8.77 1.15
CA ARG A 81 5.27 -7.59 0.73
C ARG A 81 4.84 -6.73 1.91
N LEU A 82 4.60 -7.34 3.07
CA LEU A 82 4.21 -6.57 4.25
C LEU A 82 5.21 -5.46 4.55
N GLN A 83 6.51 -5.78 4.58
CA GLN A 83 7.56 -4.81 4.86
C GLN A 83 7.87 -3.85 3.69
N PHE A 84 7.47 -4.20 2.45
CA PHE A 84 7.68 -3.34 1.29
C PHE A 84 6.46 -2.48 0.93
N TYR A 85 5.26 -2.95 1.28
CA TYR A 85 4.02 -2.23 0.94
C TYR A 85 3.55 -1.31 2.06
N PHE A 86 3.90 -1.62 3.30
CA PHE A 86 3.46 -0.85 4.45
C PHE A 86 4.63 -0.46 5.36
N TYR A 87 4.47 0.62 6.11
CA TYR A 87 5.38 0.92 7.20
C TYR A 87 5.34 -0.22 8.21
N PRO A 88 6.50 -0.49 8.85
CA PRO A 88 6.58 -1.53 9.87
C PRO A 88 5.63 -1.22 11.04
N ASP A 89 5.24 -2.26 11.75
CA ASP A 89 4.40 -2.19 12.95
C ASP A 89 5.00 -1.33 14.08
N THR A 90 6.25 -0.94 13.95
CA THR A 90 6.98 -0.18 14.95
C THR A 90 7.35 1.19 14.41
N LEU A 91 6.90 2.25 15.08
CA LEU A 91 7.28 3.63 14.81
C LEU A 91 8.26 4.12 15.88
N TYR A 92 9.18 4.97 15.46
CA TYR A 92 10.13 5.66 16.33
C TYR A 92 9.92 7.17 16.25
N GLY A 93 10.03 7.85 17.39
CA GLY A 93 9.94 9.31 17.41
C GLY A 93 11.13 9.95 16.69
N ASN A 94 10.86 10.94 15.86
CA ASN A 94 11.88 11.76 15.19
C ASN A 94 11.81 13.24 15.57
N ASN A 95 10.93 13.60 16.53
CA ASN A 95 10.82 14.96 17.04
C ASN A 95 11.74 15.13 18.27
N PRO A 96 12.80 15.97 18.19
CA PRO A 96 13.74 16.17 19.31
C PRO A 96 13.08 16.73 20.58
N ALA A 97 11.92 17.35 20.48
CA ALA A 97 11.19 17.89 21.64
C ALA A 97 10.30 16.85 22.33
N SER A 98 10.12 15.67 21.73
CA SER A 98 9.31 14.58 22.27
C SER A 98 10.07 13.76 23.29
N VAL A 99 9.38 13.25 24.30
CA VAL A 99 9.94 12.26 25.25
C VAL A 99 10.27 10.92 24.57
N TYR A 100 9.72 10.70 23.39
CA TYR A 100 9.96 9.51 22.54
C TYR A 100 11.01 9.74 21.44
N TYR A 101 11.76 10.82 21.47
CA TYR A 101 12.83 11.03 20.50
C TYR A 101 13.78 9.84 20.44
N GLU A 102 13.98 9.28 19.24
CA GLU A 102 14.77 8.05 18.97
C GLU A 102 14.30 6.80 19.71
N LYS A 103 13.11 6.81 20.29
CA LYS A 103 12.53 5.66 21.01
C LYS A 103 11.32 5.12 20.26
N LYS A 104 11.05 3.83 20.48
CA LYS A 104 9.82 3.18 20.01
C LYS A 104 8.60 3.89 20.62
N LEU A 105 7.61 4.17 19.79
CA LEU A 105 6.31 4.67 20.25
C LEU A 105 5.53 3.54 20.94
N PRO A 106 4.71 3.86 21.94
CA PRO A 106 3.85 2.89 22.60
C PRO A 106 2.74 2.41 21.67
N GLY A 107 2.39 1.13 21.77
CA GLY A 107 1.37 0.48 20.95
C GLY A 107 1.85 0.10 19.55
N ASP A 108 1.07 -0.73 18.90
CA ASP A 108 1.30 -1.20 17.54
C ASP A 108 0.13 -0.78 16.63
N PRO A 109 0.40 -0.34 15.39
CA PRO A 109 -0.68 -0.06 14.43
C PRO A 109 -1.46 -1.34 14.07
N PRO A 110 -2.78 -1.25 13.83
CA PRO A 110 -3.58 -0.04 13.90
C PRO A 110 -3.99 0.30 15.34
N TYR A 111 -3.80 1.53 15.73
CA TYR A 111 -4.24 2.01 17.02
C TYR A 111 -5.72 2.41 16.94
N SER A 112 -6.59 1.75 17.71
CA SER A 112 -8.05 1.82 17.54
C SER A 112 -8.67 3.21 17.60
N THR A 113 -8.07 4.13 18.35
CA THR A 113 -8.58 5.50 18.52
C THR A 113 -7.97 6.51 17.55
N GLN A 114 -6.88 6.16 16.87
CA GLN A 114 -6.12 7.04 15.98
C GLN A 114 -5.85 6.40 14.62
N LEU A 115 -6.84 5.72 14.03
CA LEU A 115 -6.66 4.98 12.77
C LEU A 115 -6.13 5.83 11.61
N ARG A 116 -6.47 7.13 11.57
CA ARG A 116 -5.98 8.03 10.54
C ARG A 116 -4.51 8.38 10.73
N GLN A 117 -4.06 8.47 11.97
CA GLN A 117 -2.72 8.85 12.35
C GLN A 117 -1.82 7.64 12.58
N TYR A 118 -2.35 6.56 13.18
CA TYR A 118 -1.55 5.43 13.62
C TYR A 118 -2.09 4.11 13.05
N THR A 119 -1.72 3.82 11.82
CA THR A 119 -2.14 2.61 11.09
C THR A 119 -1.02 2.15 10.15
N TRP A 120 -1.19 1.02 9.50
CA TRP A 120 -0.33 0.60 8.41
C TRP A 120 -0.38 1.62 7.27
N SER A 121 0.73 2.27 7.01
CA SER A 121 0.85 3.34 6.02
C SER A 121 1.43 2.80 4.73
N LEU A 122 0.75 3.02 3.61
CA LEU A 122 1.15 2.46 2.32
C LEU A 122 2.43 3.12 1.80
N MET A 123 3.41 2.31 1.42
CA MET A 123 4.69 2.75 0.86
C MET A 123 4.79 2.66 -0.66
N LYS A 124 3.86 2.00 -1.36
CA LYS A 124 3.91 1.83 -2.83
C LYS A 124 4.08 3.16 -3.57
N TYR A 125 3.45 4.22 -3.07
CA TYR A 125 3.48 5.56 -3.66
C TYR A 125 4.38 6.54 -2.89
N ARG A 126 5.23 6.04 -1.99
CA ARG A 126 6.17 6.88 -1.26
C ARG A 126 7.16 7.53 -2.22
N ASP A 127 7.32 8.82 -2.07
CA ASP A 127 8.27 9.63 -2.81
C ASP A 127 9.23 10.32 -1.85
N LEU A 128 10.46 9.89 -1.82
CA LEU A 128 11.51 10.44 -0.96
C LEU A 128 12.16 11.69 -1.55
N SER A 129 11.91 12.00 -2.82
CA SER A 129 12.47 13.16 -3.50
C SER A 129 11.70 14.45 -3.23
N LYS A 130 10.44 14.33 -2.78
CA LYS A 130 9.60 15.51 -2.50
C LYS A 130 9.98 16.16 -1.16
N PRO A 131 9.83 17.51 -1.03
CA PRO A 131 9.95 18.19 0.26
C PRO A 131 8.99 17.60 1.30
N ALA A 132 9.41 17.52 2.57
CA ALA A 132 8.65 16.90 3.64
C ALA A 132 7.22 17.47 3.81
N LYS A 133 7.08 18.79 3.69
CA LYS A 133 5.79 19.50 3.81
C LYS A 133 4.95 19.53 2.53
N ARG A 134 5.35 18.81 1.49
CA ARG A 134 4.60 18.76 0.22
C ARG A 134 3.84 17.44 0.10
N ALA A 135 2.54 17.53 -0.15
CA ALA A 135 1.71 16.36 -0.42
C ALA A 135 1.88 15.82 -1.84
N LEU A 136 2.21 16.71 -2.79
CA LEU A 136 2.33 16.39 -4.21
C LEU A 136 3.60 15.61 -4.55
N SER A 137 3.48 14.67 -5.48
CA SER A 137 4.58 13.89 -6.03
C SER A 137 4.54 13.90 -7.54
N TYR A 138 5.71 13.94 -8.18
CA TYR A 138 5.90 13.76 -9.63
C TYR A 138 6.32 12.34 -9.99
N LYS A 139 6.41 11.46 -8.99
CA LYS A 139 6.80 10.07 -9.22
C LYS A 139 5.80 9.41 -10.17
N PRO A 140 6.26 8.72 -11.25
CA PRO A 140 5.38 8.01 -12.15
C PRO A 140 4.48 7.02 -11.41
N PHE A 141 3.23 6.96 -11.80
CA PHE A 141 2.25 6.03 -11.27
C PHE A 141 2.09 4.85 -12.23
N ILE A 142 2.29 3.65 -11.73
CA ILE A 142 2.13 2.42 -12.52
C ILE A 142 0.64 2.07 -12.59
N ALA A 143 0.05 2.19 -13.78
CA ALA A 143 -1.34 1.85 -14.02
C ALA A 143 -1.54 0.34 -14.22
N TYR A 144 -0.63 -0.32 -14.98
CA TYR A 144 -0.64 -1.76 -15.22
C TYR A 144 0.75 -2.34 -15.08
N ARG A 145 0.83 -3.50 -14.44
CA ARG A 145 2.08 -4.24 -14.24
C ARG A 145 1.90 -5.74 -14.41
N LEU A 146 2.99 -6.44 -14.57
CA LEU A 146 3.00 -7.87 -14.90
C LEU A 146 2.21 -8.72 -13.89
N ALA A 147 2.19 -8.35 -12.60
CA ALA A 147 1.40 -9.06 -11.60
C ALA A 147 -0.11 -9.06 -11.88
N ASP A 148 -0.67 -7.98 -12.46
CA ASP A 148 -2.06 -7.97 -12.94
C ASP A 148 -2.29 -9.08 -13.98
N THR A 149 -1.39 -9.18 -14.95
CA THR A 149 -1.47 -10.16 -16.03
C THR A 149 -1.40 -11.58 -15.48
N TYR A 150 -0.51 -11.82 -14.52
CA TYR A 150 -0.41 -13.13 -13.88
C TYR A 150 -1.69 -13.51 -13.13
N ILE A 151 -2.27 -12.63 -12.31
CA ILE A 151 -3.50 -12.94 -11.58
C ILE A 151 -4.67 -13.14 -12.53
N LEU A 152 -4.80 -12.32 -13.57
CA LEU A 152 -5.83 -12.50 -14.60
C LEU A 152 -5.62 -13.81 -15.37
N GLY A 153 -4.38 -14.19 -15.65
CA GLY A 153 -4.03 -15.46 -16.27
C GLY A 153 -4.40 -16.65 -15.38
N ALA A 154 -4.09 -16.57 -14.08
CA ALA A 154 -4.49 -17.59 -13.10
C ALA A 154 -6.01 -17.79 -13.08
N GLU A 155 -6.77 -16.70 -13.01
CA GLU A 155 -8.24 -16.75 -13.05
C GLU A 155 -8.77 -17.35 -14.37
N ALA A 156 -8.23 -16.93 -15.51
CA ALA A 156 -8.69 -17.39 -16.81
C ALA A 156 -8.44 -18.90 -17.00
N HIS A 157 -7.28 -19.41 -16.57
CA HIS A 157 -6.97 -20.82 -16.61
C HIS A 157 -7.82 -21.63 -15.62
N TRP A 158 -8.02 -21.12 -14.41
CA TRP A 158 -8.91 -21.75 -13.42
C TRP A 158 -10.34 -21.89 -13.95
N ARG A 159 -10.91 -20.83 -14.54
CA ARG A 159 -12.25 -20.86 -15.14
C ARG A 159 -12.40 -21.85 -16.29
N LYS A 160 -11.31 -22.14 -17.00
CA LYS A 160 -11.25 -23.14 -18.06
C LYS A 160 -11.02 -24.57 -17.54
N GLY A 161 -10.89 -24.77 -16.23
CA GLY A 161 -10.55 -26.06 -15.62
C GLY A 161 -9.08 -26.47 -15.74
N ASN A 162 -8.21 -25.59 -16.24
CA ASN A 162 -6.77 -25.85 -16.32
C ASN A 162 -6.09 -25.42 -15.02
N THR A 163 -6.24 -26.24 -13.99
CA THR A 163 -5.76 -25.98 -12.62
C THR A 163 -4.25 -25.89 -12.54
N GLU A 164 -3.52 -26.73 -13.26
CA GLU A 164 -2.07 -26.73 -13.27
C GLU A 164 -1.50 -25.39 -13.75
N LYS A 165 -1.99 -24.89 -14.89
CA LYS A 165 -1.54 -23.60 -15.41
C LYS A 165 -1.98 -22.43 -14.56
N ALA A 166 -3.18 -22.53 -13.95
CA ALA A 166 -3.66 -21.53 -13.00
C ALA A 166 -2.75 -21.41 -11.78
N LEU A 167 -2.33 -22.54 -11.22
CA LEU A 167 -1.38 -22.59 -10.10
C LEU A 167 0.00 -22.05 -10.50
N GLU A 168 0.51 -22.39 -11.66
CA GLU A 168 1.77 -21.84 -12.18
C GLU A 168 1.78 -20.31 -12.16
N TYR A 169 0.72 -19.68 -12.70
CA TYR A 169 0.59 -18.22 -12.72
C TYR A 169 0.47 -17.62 -11.31
N LEU A 170 -0.34 -18.23 -10.44
CA LEU A 170 -0.52 -17.76 -9.06
C LEU A 170 0.78 -17.89 -8.26
N ASN A 171 1.45 -19.03 -8.37
CA ASN A 171 2.65 -19.35 -7.62
C ASN A 171 3.86 -18.49 -8.03
N ALA A 172 3.92 -18.03 -9.27
CA ALA A 172 4.93 -17.05 -9.68
C ALA A 172 4.90 -15.78 -8.81
N ILE A 173 3.70 -15.31 -8.43
CA ILE A 173 3.54 -14.15 -7.54
C ILE A 173 3.86 -14.53 -6.10
N ARG A 174 3.36 -15.66 -5.62
CA ARG A 174 3.55 -16.12 -4.25
C ARG A 174 5.02 -16.36 -3.91
N LEU A 175 5.74 -17.06 -4.77
CA LEU A 175 7.18 -17.32 -4.61
C LEU A 175 8.00 -16.03 -4.60
N ARG A 176 7.68 -15.07 -5.48
CA ARG A 176 8.32 -13.75 -5.46
C ARG A 176 8.08 -13.03 -4.13
N ALA A 177 6.91 -13.18 -3.54
CA ALA A 177 6.56 -12.62 -2.24
C ALA A 177 7.20 -13.36 -1.04
N GLY A 178 7.86 -14.49 -1.27
CA GLY A 178 8.47 -15.33 -0.23
C GLY A 178 7.51 -16.32 0.43
N LEU A 179 6.32 -16.47 -0.14
CA LEU A 179 5.33 -17.46 0.32
C LEU A 179 5.59 -18.82 -0.34
N GLU A 180 5.11 -19.87 0.31
CA GLU A 180 5.08 -21.21 -0.26
C GLU A 180 4.09 -21.30 -1.43
N GLU A 181 4.32 -22.26 -2.32
CA GLU A 181 3.38 -22.54 -3.40
C GLU A 181 2.01 -22.97 -2.86
N ALA A 182 0.97 -22.44 -3.49
CA ALA A 182 -0.37 -22.98 -3.32
C ALA A 182 -0.48 -24.33 -4.03
N THR A 183 -1.05 -25.32 -3.38
CA THR A 183 -1.31 -26.64 -3.94
C THR A 183 -2.70 -26.79 -4.51
N THR A 184 -3.59 -25.88 -4.14
CA THR A 184 -4.99 -25.81 -4.61
C THR A 184 -5.31 -24.38 -5.02
N ILE A 185 -6.28 -24.22 -5.92
CA ILE A 185 -6.74 -22.92 -6.38
C ILE A 185 -8.25 -22.91 -6.54
N ASP A 186 -8.86 -21.89 -5.98
CA ASP A 186 -10.27 -21.56 -6.11
C ASP A 186 -10.44 -20.04 -6.29
N LEU A 187 -11.69 -19.59 -6.36
CA LEU A 187 -11.97 -18.16 -6.50
C LEU A 187 -11.48 -17.36 -5.28
N GLN A 188 -11.61 -17.92 -4.07
CA GLN A 188 -11.17 -17.22 -2.86
C GLN A 188 -9.65 -17.06 -2.82
N THR A 189 -8.91 -18.09 -3.17
CA THR A 189 -7.44 -18.03 -3.28
C THR A 189 -6.98 -16.95 -4.25
N ILE A 190 -7.65 -16.83 -5.41
CA ILE A 190 -7.36 -15.79 -6.40
C ILE A 190 -7.73 -14.41 -5.85
N MET A 191 -8.86 -14.26 -5.16
CA MET A 191 -9.31 -13.01 -4.55
C MET A 191 -8.35 -12.52 -3.48
N ASP A 192 -7.85 -13.42 -2.65
CA ASP A 192 -6.91 -13.12 -1.58
C ASP A 192 -5.55 -12.69 -2.13
N GLU A 193 -5.05 -13.40 -3.15
CA GLU A 193 -3.79 -13.03 -3.80
C GLU A 193 -3.90 -11.69 -4.53
N TYR A 194 -5.04 -11.44 -5.18
CA TYR A 194 -5.35 -10.14 -5.78
C TYR A 194 -5.33 -9.01 -4.74
N ALA A 195 -5.94 -9.26 -3.57
CA ALA A 195 -5.98 -8.28 -2.49
C ALA A 195 -4.58 -7.98 -1.95
N ARG A 196 -3.77 -9.02 -1.66
CA ARG A 196 -2.39 -8.85 -1.18
C ARG A 196 -1.50 -8.12 -2.18
N GLU A 197 -1.55 -8.54 -3.43
CA GLU A 197 -0.61 -8.06 -4.46
C GLU A 197 -0.97 -6.66 -4.96
N LEU A 198 -2.25 -6.44 -5.27
CA LEU A 198 -2.74 -5.23 -5.95
C LEU A 198 -3.48 -4.26 -5.03
N CYS A 199 -3.27 -4.38 -3.70
CA CYS A 199 -3.88 -3.46 -2.75
C CYS A 199 -3.54 -2.00 -3.10
N PHE A 200 -4.55 -1.13 -3.00
CA PHE A 200 -4.45 0.32 -3.27
C PHE A 200 -4.07 0.72 -4.71
N GLU A 201 -4.08 -0.21 -5.66
CA GLU A 201 -3.82 0.10 -7.07
C GLU A 201 -5.10 0.45 -7.87
N GLY A 202 -6.21 0.69 -7.17
CA GLY A 202 -7.46 1.19 -7.78
C GLY A 202 -8.28 0.14 -8.54
N LYS A 203 -7.88 -1.13 -8.51
CA LYS A 203 -8.46 -2.17 -9.38
C LYS A 203 -9.45 -3.11 -8.68
N ARG A 204 -9.43 -3.17 -7.35
CA ARG A 204 -10.24 -4.13 -6.56
C ARG A 204 -11.73 -4.01 -6.84
N TRP A 205 -12.27 -2.80 -6.97
CA TRP A 205 -13.67 -2.56 -7.28
C TRP A 205 -14.09 -3.23 -8.59
N PHE A 206 -13.35 -3.01 -9.65
CA PHE A 206 -13.63 -3.58 -10.97
C PHE A 206 -13.51 -5.10 -10.97
N PHE A 207 -12.53 -5.62 -10.29
CA PHE A 207 -12.34 -7.06 -10.11
C PHE A 207 -13.54 -7.68 -9.40
N LEU A 208 -13.93 -7.21 -8.21
CA LEU A 208 -15.05 -7.74 -7.44
C LEU A 208 -16.38 -7.63 -8.20
N LYS A 209 -16.60 -6.51 -8.90
CA LYS A 209 -17.79 -6.34 -9.75
C LYS A 209 -17.84 -7.40 -10.86
N ARG A 210 -16.72 -7.62 -11.53
CA ARG A 210 -16.64 -8.59 -12.65
C ARG A 210 -16.88 -10.03 -12.20
N ILE A 211 -16.44 -10.41 -11.02
CA ILE A 211 -16.64 -11.76 -10.48
C ILE A 211 -17.94 -11.93 -9.67
N GLY A 212 -18.77 -10.87 -9.57
CA GLY A 212 -20.04 -10.91 -8.86
C GLY A 212 -19.95 -10.91 -7.32
N LYS A 213 -18.79 -10.49 -6.77
CA LYS A 213 -18.51 -10.52 -5.31
C LYS A 213 -18.48 -9.13 -4.66
N LEU A 214 -18.95 -8.09 -5.34
CA LEU A 214 -18.87 -6.73 -4.82
C LEU A 214 -19.74 -6.50 -3.56
N VAL A 215 -20.86 -7.18 -3.45
CA VAL A 215 -21.85 -7.01 -2.37
C VAL A 215 -21.65 -8.01 -1.22
N GLU A 216 -20.88 -9.06 -1.44
CA GLU A 216 -20.67 -10.17 -0.48
C GLU A 216 -19.41 -9.97 0.40
N GLN A 217 -18.75 -8.82 0.29
CA GLN A 217 -17.51 -8.55 1.04
C GLN A 217 -17.58 -7.29 1.88
#